data_602ee65f84e94914105afd99ad05fca1
#
_entry.id   602ee65f84e94914105afd99ad05fca1
#
_cell.length_a   1.000
_cell.length_b   1.000
_cell.length_c   1.000
_cell.angle_alpha   90.00
_cell.angle_beta   90.00
_cell.angle_gamma   90.00
#
_symmetry.space_group_name_H-M   'P 1'
#
loop_
_entity.id
_entity.type
_entity.pdbx_description
1 polymer ?
#
loop_
_entity_poly.entity_id
_entity_poly.type
_entity_poly.pdbx_seq_one_letter_code
_entity_poly.pdbx_strand_id
1 'polypeptide(L)'
;MEEQVMATLDVNGKQLELDEDGFLVDMGEWNEDVAVALAKTEEVEMTDNHWEVVNFLREYYDEYKIAPMIRILTKALGKKLGKDKGNTKYLYELYPAGPAKQACKIAGLPKPTGCV
;
A
#
# COMPACT_ATOMS: atom_id res chain seq x y z
N MET A 1 -24.45 8.56 -5.81
CA MET A 1 -24.19 7.16 -5.84
C MET A 1 -23.42 6.73 -4.63
N GLU A 2 -23.84 5.72 -3.99
CA GLU A 2 -23.12 5.30 -2.81
C GLU A 2 -21.88 4.51 -3.14
N GLU A 3 -20.99 4.48 -2.18
CA GLU A 3 -19.73 3.81 -2.35
C GLU A 3 -19.88 2.31 -2.34
N GLN A 4 -18.91 1.63 -2.96
CA GLN A 4 -18.87 0.18 -3.00
C GLN A 4 -18.16 -0.34 -1.75
N VAL A 5 -18.88 -0.35 -0.65
CA VAL A 5 -18.32 -0.87 0.60
C VAL A 5 -18.56 -2.37 0.63
N MET A 6 -17.52 -3.15 0.48
CA MET A 6 -17.64 -4.61 0.40
C MET A 6 -17.26 -5.31 1.70
N ALA A 7 -16.53 -4.64 2.58
CA ALA A 7 -16.08 -5.22 3.83
C ALA A 7 -15.73 -4.13 4.82
N THR A 8 -15.53 -4.53 6.07
CA THR A 8 -15.03 -3.61 7.09
C THR A 8 -13.80 -4.21 7.73
N LEU A 9 -12.98 -3.33 8.29
CA LEU A 9 -11.78 -3.71 9.00
C LEU A 9 -11.85 -3.14 10.40
N ASP A 10 -11.71 -4.00 11.40
CA ASP A 10 -11.74 -3.56 12.79
C ASP A 10 -10.32 -3.20 13.22
N VAL A 11 -10.12 -1.95 13.59
CA VAL A 11 -8.82 -1.48 14.06
C VAL A 11 -9.04 -0.75 15.37
N ASN A 12 -8.58 -1.35 16.47
CA ASN A 12 -8.70 -0.76 17.80
C ASN A 12 -10.14 -0.39 18.15
N GLY A 13 -11.08 -1.25 17.74
CA GLY A 13 -12.49 -1.04 18.04
C GLY A 13 -13.23 -0.15 17.06
N LYS A 14 -12.51 0.40 16.07
CA LYS A 14 -13.14 1.22 15.04
C LYS A 14 -13.30 0.42 13.76
N GLN A 15 -14.49 0.52 13.15
CA GLN A 15 -14.80 -0.19 11.92
C GLN A 15 -14.50 0.71 10.73
N LEU A 16 -13.53 0.32 9.93
CA LEU A 16 -13.16 1.06 8.73
C LEU A 16 -13.71 0.37 7.50
N GLU A 17 -14.14 1.16 6.52
CA GLU A 17 -14.75 0.62 5.31
C GLU A 17 -13.71 0.30 4.26
N LEU A 18 -13.84 -0.86 3.63
CA LEU A 18 -12.98 -1.29 2.54
C LEU A 18 -13.80 -1.47 1.28
N ASP A 19 -13.18 -1.21 0.13
CA ASP A 19 -13.85 -1.43 -1.14
C ASP A 19 -13.75 -2.90 -1.57
N GLU A 20 -14.20 -3.20 -2.78
CA GLU A 20 -14.26 -4.59 -3.24
C GLU A 20 -12.88 -5.21 -3.40
N ASP A 21 -11.84 -4.42 -3.55
CA ASP A 21 -10.47 -4.90 -3.66
C ASP A 21 -9.75 -4.90 -2.32
N GLY A 22 -10.42 -4.48 -1.27
CA GLY A 22 -9.83 -4.44 0.07
C GLY A 22 -9.08 -3.16 0.38
N PHE A 23 -9.18 -2.15 -0.48
CA PHE A 23 -8.55 -0.86 -0.25
C PHE A 23 -9.39 -0.01 0.70
N LEU A 24 -8.71 0.79 1.51
CA LEU A 24 -9.38 1.68 2.46
C LEU A 24 -10.17 2.74 1.70
N VAL A 25 -11.46 2.87 2.02
CA VAL A 25 -12.33 3.83 1.34
C VAL A 25 -11.95 5.26 1.69
N ASP A 26 -11.68 5.53 2.96
CA ASP A 26 -11.33 6.88 3.41
C ASP A 26 -9.85 6.92 3.80
N MET A 27 -9.04 7.51 2.93
CA MET A 27 -7.60 7.61 3.15
C MET A 27 -7.24 8.40 4.41
N GLY A 28 -8.14 9.28 4.84
CA GLY A 28 -7.89 10.08 6.04
C GLY A 28 -7.94 9.27 7.32
N GLU A 29 -8.45 8.06 7.26
CA GLU A 29 -8.52 7.19 8.45
C GLU A 29 -7.28 6.32 8.62
N TRP A 30 -6.32 6.41 7.71
CA TRP A 30 -5.12 5.60 7.78
C TRP A 30 -4.19 6.06 8.90
N ASN A 31 -3.60 5.08 9.57
CA ASN A 31 -2.47 5.29 10.47
C ASN A 31 -1.67 3.98 10.49
N GLU A 32 -0.62 3.92 11.31
CA GLU A 32 0.23 2.73 11.33
C GLU A 32 -0.51 1.49 11.81
N ASP A 33 -1.44 1.64 12.75
CA ASP A 33 -2.24 0.51 13.20
C ASP A 33 -3.11 -0.03 12.07
N VAL A 34 -3.65 0.86 11.26
CA VAL A 34 -4.44 0.48 10.09
C VAL A 34 -3.57 -0.28 9.10
N ALA A 35 -2.34 0.19 8.88
CA ALA A 35 -1.41 -0.49 7.98
C ALA A 35 -1.13 -1.91 8.45
N VAL A 36 -0.89 -2.10 9.73
CA VAL A 36 -0.62 -3.43 10.28
C VAL A 36 -1.84 -4.33 10.11
N ALA A 37 -3.03 -3.80 10.36
CA ALA A 37 -4.25 -4.58 10.20
C ALA A 37 -4.47 -4.97 8.73
N LEU A 38 -4.24 -4.04 7.81
CA LEU A 38 -4.35 -4.34 6.38
C LEU A 38 -3.32 -5.36 5.96
N ALA A 39 -2.10 -5.26 6.47
CA ALA A 39 -1.05 -6.24 6.16
C ALA A 39 -1.45 -7.63 6.62
N LYS A 40 -2.11 -7.74 7.77
CA LYS A 40 -2.57 -9.04 8.24
C LYS A 40 -3.59 -9.67 7.30
N THR A 41 -4.47 -8.86 6.70
CA THR A 41 -5.43 -9.39 5.73
C THR A 41 -4.74 -9.94 4.49
N GLU A 42 -3.53 -9.46 4.20
CA GLU A 42 -2.74 -9.89 3.06
C GLU A 42 -1.69 -10.92 3.45
N GLU A 43 -1.68 -11.33 4.70
CA GLU A 43 -0.69 -12.29 5.24
C GLU A 43 0.74 -11.77 5.09
N VAL A 44 0.90 -10.47 5.27
CA VAL A 44 2.20 -9.82 5.23
C VAL A 44 2.60 -9.40 6.63
N GLU A 45 3.80 -9.78 7.03
CA GLU A 45 4.35 -9.35 8.30
C GLU A 45 5.22 -8.12 8.06
N MET A 46 4.86 -7.00 8.70
CA MET A 46 5.55 -5.73 8.46
C MET A 46 6.91 -5.72 9.12
N THR A 47 7.94 -5.48 8.32
CA THR A 47 9.31 -5.28 8.80
C THR A 47 9.74 -3.86 8.47
N ASP A 48 10.92 -3.47 8.91
CA ASP A 48 11.45 -2.14 8.60
C ASP A 48 11.49 -1.91 7.10
N ASN A 49 11.83 -2.94 6.33
CA ASN A 49 11.88 -2.81 4.87
C ASN A 49 10.50 -2.58 4.28
N HIS A 50 9.48 -3.22 4.84
CA HIS A 50 8.10 -2.96 4.41
C HIS A 50 7.71 -1.53 4.70
N TRP A 51 8.06 -1.02 5.88
CA TRP A 51 7.71 0.35 6.26
C TRP A 51 8.39 1.37 5.38
N GLU A 52 9.62 1.10 4.92
CA GLU A 52 10.28 2.01 3.98
C GLU A 52 9.46 2.20 2.72
N VAL A 53 8.92 1.11 2.18
CA VAL A 53 8.12 1.19 0.97
C VAL A 53 6.80 1.92 1.24
N VAL A 54 6.14 1.61 2.35
CA VAL A 54 4.89 2.27 2.71
C VAL A 54 5.11 3.77 2.88
N ASN A 55 6.14 4.16 3.62
CA ASN A 55 6.40 5.58 3.84
C ASN A 55 6.76 6.29 2.54
N PHE A 56 7.53 5.62 1.68
CA PHE A 56 7.85 6.17 0.37
C PHE A 56 6.60 6.40 -0.46
N LEU A 57 5.69 5.43 -0.46
CA LEU A 57 4.45 5.55 -1.23
C LEU A 57 3.58 6.68 -0.72
N ARG A 58 3.50 6.85 0.59
CA ARG A 58 2.69 7.93 1.13
C ARG A 58 3.27 9.30 0.77
N GLU A 59 4.60 9.43 0.82
CA GLU A 59 5.26 10.67 0.38
C GLU A 59 5.04 10.91 -1.10
N TYR A 60 5.14 9.85 -1.90
CA TYR A 60 4.93 9.95 -3.33
C TYR A 60 3.51 10.41 -3.65
N TYR A 61 2.54 9.80 -2.99
CA TYR A 61 1.15 10.19 -3.20
C TYR A 61 0.88 11.62 -2.75
N ASP A 62 1.50 12.03 -1.64
CA ASP A 62 1.33 13.39 -1.16
C ASP A 62 1.83 14.42 -2.17
N GLU A 63 2.90 14.08 -2.87
CA GLU A 63 3.49 14.98 -3.85
C GLU A 63 2.79 14.93 -5.19
N TYR A 64 2.50 13.74 -5.69
CA TYR A 64 2.00 13.57 -7.06
C TYR A 64 0.51 13.27 -7.16
N LYS A 65 -0.12 12.95 -6.05
CA LYS A 65 -1.56 12.67 -5.96
C LYS A 65 -2.00 11.48 -6.82
N ILE A 66 -1.07 10.58 -7.12
CA ILE A 66 -1.39 9.31 -7.75
C ILE A 66 -0.57 8.19 -7.11
N ALA A 67 -1.11 6.98 -7.17
CA ALA A 67 -0.41 5.80 -6.70
C ALA A 67 0.39 5.21 -7.87
N PRO A 68 1.69 4.97 -7.71
CA PRO A 68 2.52 4.54 -8.84
C PRO A 68 2.32 3.06 -9.16
N MET A 69 2.43 2.73 -10.45
CA MET A 69 2.50 1.34 -10.89
C MET A 69 3.90 0.79 -10.60
N ILE A 70 4.05 -0.52 -10.72
CA ILE A 70 5.29 -1.21 -10.31
C ILE A 70 6.54 -0.65 -10.99
N ARG A 71 6.46 -0.34 -12.26
CA ARG A 71 7.62 0.17 -13.00
C ARG A 71 8.10 1.51 -12.42
N ILE A 72 7.16 2.40 -12.14
CA ILE A 72 7.48 3.72 -11.60
C ILE A 72 7.96 3.60 -10.16
N LEU A 73 7.31 2.74 -9.39
CA LEU A 73 7.70 2.50 -8.00
C LEU A 73 9.13 1.99 -7.91
N THR A 74 9.47 1.00 -8.74
CA THR A 74 10.81 0.42 -8.76
C THR A 74 11.87 1.46 -9.09
N LYS A 75 11.60 2.27 -10.11
CA LYS A 75 12.54 3.29 -10.52
C LYS A 75 12.72 4.36 -9.45
N ALA A 76 11.63 4.81 -8.88
CA ALA A 76 11.68 5.86 -7.87
C ALA A 76 12.38 5.40 -6.60
N LEU A 77 12.12 4.15 -6.17
CA LEU A 77 12.80 3.59 -5.03
C LEU A 77 14.29 3.43 -5.28
N GLY A 78 14.65 3.06 -6.51
CA GLY A 78 16.06 2.93 -6.88
C GLY A 78 16.80 4.24 -6.77
N LYS A 79 16.15 5.33 -7.11
CA LYS A 79 16.77 6.64 -6.97
C LYS A 79 16.91 7.08 -5.53
N LYS A 80 15.96 6.73 -4.69
CA LYS A 80 15.96 7.18 -3.31
C LYS A 80 16.73 6.25 -2.38
N LEU A 81 16.58 4.94 -2.54
CA LEU A 81 17.12 3.97 -1.61
C LEU A 81 18.19 3.07 -2.21
N GLY A 82 18.46 3.20 -3.50
CA GLY A 82 19.48 2.39 -4.16
C GLY A 82 18.88 1.22 -4.91
N LYS A 83 19.69 0.65 -5.81
CA LYS A 83 19.23 -0.42 -6.70
C LYS A 83 18.87 -1.69 -5.96
N ASP A 84 19.45 -1.90 -4.79
CA ASP A 84 19.13 -3.09 -3.99
C ASP A 84 17.68 -3.11 -3.57
N LYS A 85 17.09 -1.94 -3.36
CA LYS A 85 15.69 -1.83 -2.94
C LYS A 85 14.78 -1.39 -4.07
N GLY A 86 15.34 -0.79 -5.10
CA GLY A 86 14.57 -0.41 -6.28
C GLY A 86 14.63 -1.47 -7.35
N ASN A 87 14.30 -2.71 -7.02
CA ASN A 87 14.22 -3.75 -8.03
C ASN A 87 13.00 -4.64 -7.78
N THR A 88 12.50 -5.18 -8.86
CA THR A 88 11.24 -5.91 -8.84
C THR A 88 11.31 -7.17 -7.98
N LYS A 89 12.41 -7.88 -8.06
CA LYS A 89 12.55 -9.12 -7.28
C LYS A 89 12.47 -8.85 -5.79
N TYR A 90 13.18 -7.84 -5.33
CA TYR A 90 13.16 -7.45 -3.92
C TYR A 90 11.75 -7.07 -3.48
N LEU A 91 11.06 -6.29 -4.30
CA LEU A 91 9.72 -5.84 -3.95
C LEU A 91 8.73 -7.00 -3.91
N TYR A 92 8.88 -7.98 -4.80
CA TYR A 92 8.03 -9.17 -4.75
C TYR A 92 8.32 -10.04 -3.54
N GLU A 93 9.53 -9.98 -3.00
CA GLU A 93 9.82 -10.68 -1.74
C GLU A 93 9.09 -10.05 -0.57
N LEU A 94 8.97 -8.73 -0.56
CA LEU A 94 8.25 -8.03 0.50
C LEU A 94 6.73 -8.14 0.33
N TYR A 95 6.25 -8.05 -0.90
CA TYR A 95 4.82 -7.99 -1.20
C TYR A 95 4.52 -8.97 -2.32
N PRO A 96 4.41 -10.27 -2.00
CA PRO A 96 4.35 -11.31 -3.04
C PRO A 96 3.10 -11.28 -3.92
N ALA A 97 2.02 -10.65 -3.45
CA ALA A 97 0.77 -10.61 -4.22
C ALA A 97 0.71 -9.45 -5.21
N GLY A 98 1.86 -8.85 -5.52
CA GLY A 98 1.93 -7.71 -6.44
C GLY A 98 2.35 -6.46 -5.70
N PRO A 99 3.64 -6.09 -5.77
CA PRO A 99 4.17 -5.06 -4.85
C PRO A 99 3.50 -3.71 -4.94
N ALA A 100 3.20 -3.22 -6.14
CA ALA A 100 2.58 -1.92 -6.24
C ALA A 100 1.17 -1.95 -5.63
N LYS A 101 0.38 -2.95 -6.01
CA LYS A 101 -1.00 -3.06 -5.54
C LYS A 101 -1.06 -3.33 -4.04
N GLN A 102 -0.28 -4.31 -3.59
CA GLN A 102 -0.33 -4.74 -2.19
C GLN A 102 0.22 -3.66 -1.26
N ALA A 103 1.33 -3.04 -1.64
CA ALA A 103 1.92 -2.00 -0.82
C ALA A 103 1.04 -0.76 -0.77
N CYS A 104 0.40 -0.38 -1.88
CA CYS A 104 -0.54 0.74 -1.87
C CYS A 104 -1.74 0.46 -0.99
N LYS A 105 -2.25 -0.78 -1.03
CA LYS A 105 -3.35 -1.15 -0.16
C LYS A 105 -2.98 -0.95 1.31
N ILE A 106 -1.83 -1.46 1.72
CA ILE A 106 -1.37 -1.35 3.10
C ILE A 106 -1.09 0.11 3.46
N ALA A 107 -0.61 0.90 2.52
CA ALA A 107 -0.35 2.32 2.73
C ALA A 107 -1.62 3.17 2.78
N GLY A 108 -2.79 2.57 2.59
CA GLY A 108 -4.05 3.30 2.62
C GLY A 108 -4.29 4.19 1.42
N LEU A 109 -3.61 3.91 0.31
CA LEU A 109 -3.70 4.70 -0.91
C LEU A 109 -4.71 4.07 -1.88
N PRO A 110 -5.12 4.82 -2.91
CA PRO A 110 -5.95 4.24 -3.95
C PRO A 110 -5.20 3.19 -4.75
N LYS A 111 -5.95 2.38 -5.47
CA LYS A 111 -5.38 1.37 -6.35
C LYS A 111 -4.47 2.03 -7.39
N PRO A 112 -3.29 1.47 -7.65
CA PRO A 112 -2.41 2.04 -8.68
C PRO A 112 -3.07 2.00 -10.05
N THR A 113 -2.72 2.98 -10.89
CA THR A 113 -3.15 2.96 -12.28
C THR A 113 -2.32 1.93 -13.03
N GLY A 114 -2.89 1.00 -13.61
CA GLY A 114 -2.17 -0.09 -14.25
C GLY A 114 -2.39 -1.36 -13.50
N CYS A 115 -1.89 -2.44 -14.04
CA CYS A 115 -2.07 -3.76 -13.45
C CYS A 115 -0.96 -4.03 -12.47
N VAL A 116 -1.18 -4.59 -11.41
CA VAL A 116 -0.20 -4.98 -10.38
C VAL A 116 0.46 -3.77 -9.74
#